data_c532a6cafa967b1e4fe8016c151f853f
#
_entry.id   c532a6cafa967b1e4fe8016c151f853f
#
_cell.length_a   1.000
_cell.length_b   1.000
_cell.length_c   1.000
_cell.angle_alpha   90.00
_cell.angle_beta   90.00
_cell.angle_gamma   90.00
#
_symmetry.space_group_name_H-M   'P 1'
#
loop_
_entity.id
_entity.type
_entity.pdbx_description
1 polymer ?
#
loop_
_entity_poly.entity_id
_entity_poly.type
_entity_poly.pdbx_seq_one_letter_code
_entity_poly.pdbx_strand_id
1 'polypeptide(L)'
;AMRMKDEEWDTVIATNLTAVARLSRAVLRGMMKAKYGRIINITSVVGAAGNPGQMNYAAAKAGVAGMSRALAREIGSRNITVNCVAPGFIDTDMTKALTEQQVAALLQQIPAGRLGAPEDVAASVAFLASSQAGYITGTTLHVNGGMYMSGG
;
A
#
# COMPACT_ATOMS: atom_id res chain seq x y z
N ALA A 1 19.30 -4.70 9.73
CA ALA A 1 18.68 -5.93 10.26
C ALA A 1 19.30 -6.38 11.57
N MET A 2 20.62 -6.56 11.67
CA MET A 2 21.29 -7.08 12.86
C MET A 2 21.04 -6.29 14.16
N ARG A 3 20.70 -5.02 14.09
CA ARG A 3 20.42 -4.14 15.24
C ARG A 3 18.93 -3.95 15.53
N MET A 4 18.05 -4.53 14.70
CA MET A 4 16.61 -4.44 14.89
C MET A 4 16.22 -5.24 16.11
N LYS A 5 15.52 -4.60 17.06
CA LYS A 5 15.00 -5.26 18.27
C LYS A 5 13.68 -5.97 17.96
N ASP A 6 13.38 -7.01 18.72
CA ASP A 6 12.13 -7.76 18.56
C ASP A 6 10.90 -6.86 18.78
N GLU A 7 10.97 -5.92 19.72
CA GLU A 7 9.88 -4.97 19.95
C GLU A 7 9.66 -4.03 18.76
N GLU A 8 10.72 -3.65 18.04
CA GLU A 8 10.59 -2.83 16.83
C GLU A 8 9.91 -3.62 15.70
N TRP A 9 10.27 -4.89 15.56
CA TRP A 9 9.60 -5.81 14.64
C TRP A 9 8.12 -5.96 15.01
N ASP A 10 7.83 -6.35 16.24
CA ASP A 10 6.47 -6.62 16.71
C ASP A 10 5.55 -5.40 16.58
N THR A 11 6.05 -4.20 16.92
CA THR A 11 5.28 -2.96 16.82
C THR A 11 4.90 -2.64 15.37
N VAL A 12 5.83 -2.78 14.45
CA VAL A 12 5.59 -2.51 13.02
C VAL A 12 4.62 -3.55 12.44
N ILE A 13 4.78 -4.82 12.75
CA ILE A 13 3.86 -5.88 12.30
C ILE A 13 2.47 -5.65 12.88
N ALA A 14 2.36 -5.33 14.16
CA ALA A 14 1.07 -5.07 14.81
C ALA A 14 0.34 -3.89 14.17
N THR A 15 1.03 -2.78 13.92
CA THR A 15 0.46 -1.54 13.40
C THR A 15 0.17 -1.60 11.89
N ASN A 16 1.09 -2.18 11.11
CA ASN A 16 1.02 -2.11 9.65
C ASN A 16 0.46 -3.37 8.98
N LEU A 17 0.36 -4.49 9.68
CA LEU A 17 -0.20 -5.73 9.13
C LEU A 17 -1.39 -6.22 9.95
N THR A 18 -1.19 -6.52 11.22
CA THR A 18 -2.23 -7.12 12.08
C THR A 18 -3.46 -6.21 12.18
N ALA A 19 -3.25 -4.90 12.37
CA ALA A 19 -4.35 -3.94 12.45
C ALA A 19 -5.15 -3.89 11.14
N VAL A 20 -4.47 -3.92 9.99
CA VAL A 20 -5.13 -3.93 8.67
C VAL A 20 -5.96 -5.20 8.48
N ALA A 21 -5.44 -6.34 8.87
CA ALA A 21 -6.17 -7.61 8.83
C ALA A 21 -7.43 -7.57 9.72
N ARG A 22 -7.31 -7.04 10.94
CA ARG A 22 -8.45 -6.91 11.86
C ARG A 22 -9.52 -5.98 11.32
N LEU A 23 -9.14 -4.81 10.80
CA LEU A 23 -10.08 -3.84 10.22
C LEU A 23 -10.76 -4.41 8.97
N SER A 24 -10.02 -5.06 8.09
CA SER A 24 -10.58 -5.72 6.91
C SER A 24 -11.63 -6.77 7.30
N ARG A 25 -11.34 -7.60 8.29
CA ARG A 25 -12.30 -8.60 8.81
C ARG A 25 -13.53 -7.96 9.43
N ALA A 26 -13.37 -6.86 10.16
CA ALA A 26 -14.47 -6.21 10.88
C ALA A 26 -15.57 -5.69 9.93
N VAL A 27 -15.21 -5.26 8.71
CA VAL A 27 -16.18 -4.72 7.74
C VAL A 27 -16.86 -5.80 6.89
N LEU A 28 -16.31 -7.02 6.83
CA LEU A 28 -16.76 -8.06 5.90
C LEU A 28 -18.24 -8.43 6.09
N ARG A 29 -18.67 -8.62 7.32
CA ARG A 29 -20.06 -9.04 7.59
C ARG A 29 -21.07 -8.04 7.02
N GLY A 30 -20.82 -6.75 7.20
CA GLY A 30 -21.67 -5.68 6.67
C GLY A 30 -21.64 -5.64 5.13
N MET A 31 -20.46 -5.71 4.54
CA MET A 31 -20.28 -5.69 3.10
C MET A 31 -20.92 -6.92 2.43
N MET A 32 -20.74 -8.10 3.01
CA MET A 32 -21.35 -9.33 2.50
C MET A 32 -22.90 -9.28 2.55
N LYS A 33 -23.46 -8.73 3.62
CA LYS A 33 -24.92 -8.52 3.74
C LYS A 33 -25.42 -7.51 2.70
N ALA A 34 -24.68 -6.44 2.48
CA ALA A 34 -25.00 -5.41 1.49
C ALA A 34 -24.78 -5.88 0.05
N LYS A 35 -24.03 -6.97 -0.17
CA LYS A 35 -23.55 -7.42 -1.50
C LYS A 35 -22.84 -6.31 -2.26
N TYR A 36 -22.06 -5.51 -1.54
CA TYR A 36 -21.25 -4.43 -2.06
C TYR A 36 -20.15 -4.06 -1.06
N GLY A 37 -18.97 -3.84 -1.56
CA GLY A 37 -17.87 -3.33 -0.73
C GLY A 37 -16.63 -2.97 -1.56
N ARG A 38 -15.84 -2.08 -1.01
CA ARG A 38 -14.54 -1.67 -1.54
C ARG A 38 -13.57 -1.59 -0.37
N ILE A 39 -12.55 -2.45 -0.39
CA ILE A 39 -11.45 -2.42 0.57
C ILE A 39 -10.22 -1.99 -0.20
N ILE A 40 -9.63 -0.86 0.21
CA ILE A 40 -8.40 -0.34 -0.38
C ILE A 40 -7.37 -0.20 0.74
N ASN A 41 -6.35 -1.04 0.70
CA ASN A 41 -5.28 -1.05 1.69
C ASN A 41 -4.08 -0.25 1.15
N ILE A 42 -3.54 0.64 1.97
CA ILE A 42 -2.36 1.40 1.60
C ILE A 42 -1.13 0.59 1.96
N THR A 43 -0.37 0.22 0.95
CA THR A 43 0.92 -0.45 1.08
C THR A 43 2.07 0.54 0.86
N SER A 44 3.13 0.11 0.25
CA SER A 44 4.28 0.96 -0.07
C SER A 44 5.12 0.31 -1.15
N VAL A 45 5.81 1.12 -1.92
CA VAL A 45 6.88 0.66 -2.81
C VAL A 45 7.92 -0.19 -2.06
N VAL A 46 8.17 0.09 -0.79
CA VAL A 46 9.08 -0.67 0.06
C VAL A 46 8.64 -2.11 0.24
N GLY A 47 7.35 -2.37 0.31
CA GLY A 47 6.81 -3.73 0.38
C GLY A 47 7.04 -4.55 -0.89
N ALA A 48 7.15 -3.89 -2.03
CA ALA A 48 7.40 -4.53 -3.32
C ALA A 48 8.89 -4.64 -3.65
N ALA A 49 9.64 -3.55 -3.47
CA ALA A 49 11.05 -3.45 -3.85
C ALA A 49 12.03 -3.81 -2.71
N GLY A 50 11.57 -3.72 -1.45
CA GLY A 50 12.45 -3.74 -0.30
C GLY A 50 13.20 -2.43 -0.08
N ASN A 51 13.70 -2.25 1.12
CA ASN A 51 14.59 -1.12 1.44
C ASN A 51 15.51 -1.51 2.60
N PRO A 52 16.82 -1.26 2.50
CA PRO A 52 17.75 -1.55 3.58
C PRO A 52 17.31 -0.91 4.91
N GLY A 53 17.38 -1.67 6.00
CA GLY A 53 16.98 -1.21 7.33
C GLY A 53 15.48 -1.28 7.63
N GLN A 54 14.64 -1.62 6.66
CA GLN A 54 13.18 -1.67 6.81
C GLN A 54 12.62 -3.09 6.61
N MET A 55 13.32 -4.11 7.10
CA MET A 55 12.88 -5.51 6.99
C MET A 55 11.48 -5.72 7.56
N ASN A 56 11.18 -5.14 8.73
CA ASN A 56 9.88 -5.20 9.39
C ASN A 56 8.77 -4.50 8.58
N TYR A 57 9.01 -3.28 8.16
CA TYR A 57 8.05 -2.50 7.37
C TYR A 57 7.80 -3.13 5.99
N ALA A 58 8.85 -3.59 5.31
CA ALA A 58 8.75 -4.29 4.04
C ALA A 58 7.92 -5.58 4.18
N ALA A 59 8.20 -6.38 5.22
CA ALA A 59 7.44 -7.60 5.51
C ALA A 59 5.96 -7.30 5.78
N ALA A 60 5.66 -6.28 6.59
CA ALA A 60 4.29 -5.89 6.87
C ALA A 60 3.53 -5.44 5.62
N LYS A 61 4.13 -4.57 4.81
CA LYS A 61 3.48 -4.05 3.59
C LYS A 61 3.34 -5.12 2.50
N ALA A 62 4.29 -6.01 2.34
CA ALA A 62 4.18 -7.18 1.47
C ALA A 62 3.09 -8.14 1.98
N GLY A 63 3.01 -8.34 3.29
CA GLY A 63 1.97 -9.14 3.94
C GLY A 63 0.57 -8.61 3.67
N VAL A 64 0.37 -7.29 3.72
CA VAL A 64 -0.92 -6.66 3.39
C VAL A 64 -1.31 -6.97 1.93
N ALA A 65 -0.39 -6.88 1.00
CA ALA A 65 -0.65 -7.20 -0.40
C ALA A 65 -1.03 -8.68 -0.59
N GLY A 66 -0.30 -9.59 0.08
CA GLY A 66 -0.60 -11.03 0.07
C GLY A 66 -1.97 -11.34 0.65
N MET A 67 -2.27 -10.79 1.83
CA MET A 67 -3.56 -10.92 2.50
C MET A 67 -4.70 -10.39 1.63
N SER A 68 -4.51 -9.24 1.00
CA SER A 68 -5.52 -8.62 0.13
C SER A 68 -5.88 -9.49 -1.06
N ARG A 69 -4.88 -10.15 -1.68
CA ARG A 69 -5.12 -11.10 -2.79
C ARG A 69 -5.91 -12.32 -2.33
N ALA A 70 -5.58 -12.88 -1.17
CA ALA A 70 -6.33 -14.01 -0.61
C ALA A 70 -7.78 -13.64 -0.35
N LEU A 71 -7.99 -12.50 0.30
CA LEU A 71 -9.32 -12.00 0.62
C LEU A 71 -10.13 -11.68 -0.66
N ALA A 72 -9.52 -11.09 -1.66
CA ALA A 72 -10.16 -10.81 -2.95
C ALA A 72 -10.73 -12.09 -3.61
N ARG A 73 -9.98 -13.19 -3.55
CA ARG A 73 -10.43 -14.49 -4.07
C ARG A 73 -11.62 -15.04 -3.28
N GLU A 74 -11.62 -14.86 -1.97
CA GLU A 74 -12.63 -15.42 -1.07
C GLU A 74 -13.99 -14.72 -1.23
N ILE A 75 -14.00 -13.40 -1.40
CA ILE A 75 -15.22 -12.59 -1.33
C ILE A 75 -15.65 -11.92 -2.65
N GLY A 76 -14.91 -12.14 -3.73
CA GLY A 76 -15.17 -11.49 -5.02
C GLY A 76 -16.56 -11.73 -5.59
N SER A 77 -17.16 -12.91 -5.34
CA SER A 77 -18.52 -13.26 -5.79
C SER A 77 -19.63 -12.42 -5.14
N ARG A 78 -19.30 -11.64 -4.11
CA ARG A 78 -20.23 -10.78 -3.37
C ARG A 78 -20.19 -9.31 -3.82
N ASN A 79 -19.60 -9.02 -4.97
CA ASN A 79 -19.38 -7.65 -5.45
C ASN A 79 -18.56 -6.81 -4.46
N ILE A 80 -17.60 -7.46 -3.82
CA ILE A 80 -16.64 -6.81 -2.91
C ILE A 80 -15.27 -6.91 -3.55
N THR A 81 -14.63 -5.76 -3.76
CA THR A 81 -13.26 -5.72 -4.28
C THR A 81 -12.26 -5.40 -3.16
N VAL A 82 -11.09 -6.00 -3.25
CA VAL A 82 -10.00 -5.79 -2.31
C VAL A 82 -8.74 -5.49 -3.09
N ASN A 83 -8.25 -4.27 -3.00
CA ASN A 83 -7.09 -3.80 -3.73
C ASN A 83 -6.10 -3.09 -2.79
N CYS A 84 -4.89 -2.92 -3.28
CA CYS A 84 -3.87 -2.13 -2.61
C CYS A 84 -3.49 -0.93 -3.47
N VAL A 85 -3.13 0.15 -2.82
CA VAL A 85 -2.40 1.27 -3.42
C VAL A 85 -1.03 1.31 -2.79
N ALA A 86 0.01 1.29 -3.60
CA ALA A 86 1.41 1.30 -3.17
C ALA A 86 2.08 2.62 -3.58
N PRO A 87 2.08 3.63 -2.70
CA PRO A 87 2.78 4.87 -2.97
C PRO A 87 4.31 4.68 -2.99
N GLY A 88 4.98 5.45 -3.84
CA GLY A 88 6.42 5.68 -3.76
C GLY A 88 6.75 6.82 -2.81
N PHE A 89 7.67 7.68 -3.23
CA PHE A 89 8.02 8.87 -2.45
C PHE A 89 7.02 10.00 -2.71
N ILE A 90 6.27 10.32 -1.66
CA ILE A 90 5.22 11.34 -1.68
C ILE A 90 5.69 12.54 -0.87
N ASP A 91 5.50 13.74 -1.43
CA ASP A 91 5.82 15.00 -0.76
C ASP A 91 4.85 15.25 0.40
N THR A 92 5.33 15.00 1.60
CA THR A 92 4.62 15.15 2.85
C THR A 92 5.47 15.97 3.82
N ASP A 93 4.94 16.26 5.00
CA ASP A 93 5.71 16.95 6.05
C ASP A 93 7.00 16.20 6.42
N MET A 94 7.01 14.88 6.29
CA MET A 94 8.21 14.06 6.53
C MET A 94 9.30 14.32 5.49
N THR A 95 8.96 14.57 4.23
CA THR A 95 9.94 14.86 3.18
C THR A 95 10.49 16.28 3.27
N LYS A 96 9.75 17.21 3.87
CA LYS A 96 10.21 18.60 4.12
C LYS A 96 11.40 18.66 5.08
N ALA A 97 11.59 17.64 5.91
CA ALA A 97 12.74 17.51 6.80
C ALA A 97 14.02 17.03 6.09
N LEU A 98 13.93 16.60 4.83
CA LEU A 98 15.06 16.13 4.05
C LEU A 98 15.88 17.31 3.53
N THR A 99 17.22 17.10 3.42
CA THR A 99 18.11 18.06 2.77
C THR A 99 17.89 18.09 1.27
N GLU A 100 18.31 19.18 0.61
CA GLU A 100 18.29 19.28 -0.86
C GLU A 100 19.03 18.13 -1.54
N GLN A 101 20.15 17.69 -0.98
CA GLN A 101 20.92 16.56 -1.49
C GLN A 101 20.15 15.25 -1.38
N GLN A 102 19.46 15.03 -0.28
CA GLN A 102 18.62 13.84 -0.08
C GLN A 102 17.46 13.83 -1.07
N VAL A 103 16.77 14.96 -1.27
CA VAL A 103 15.70 15.09 -2.26
C VAL A 103 16.23 14.85 -3.68
N ALA A 104 17.38 15.42 -4.04
CA ALA A 104 18.00 15.21 -5.35
C ALA A 104 18.31 13.72 -5.59
N ALA A 105 18.81 13.01 -4.58
CA ALA A 105 19.08 11.57 -4.67
C ALA A 105 17.80 10.75 -4.88
N LEU A 106 16.70 11.13 -4.23
CA LEU A 106 15.38 10.49 -4.43
C LEU A 106 14.86 10.74 -5.85
N LEU A 107 14.96 11.98 -6.33
CA LEU A 107 14.49 12.36 -7.67
C LEU A 107 15.21 11.60 -8.79
N GLN A 108 16.47 11.25 -8.60
CA GLN A 108 17.22 10.42 -9.56
C GLN A 108 16.65 9.02 -9.72
N GLN A 109 15.94 8.51 -8.70
CA GLN A 109 15.31 7.19 -8.73
C GLN A 109 13.91 7.21 -9.33
N ILE A 110 13.37 8.39 -9.64
CA ILE A 110 11.99 8.56 -10.09
C ILE A 110 11.98 9.04 -11.55
N PRO A 111 11.64 8.17 -12.51
CA PRO A 111 11.59 8.56 -13.93
C PRO A 111 10.71 9.78 -14.22
N ALA A 112 9.61 9.96 -13.49
CA ALA A 112 8.75 11.13 -13.64
C ALA A 112 9.40 12.46 -13.20
N GLY A 113 10.57 12.40 -12.53
CA GLY A 113 11.38 13.57 -12.18
C GLY A 113 10.81 14.45 -11.06
N ARG A 114 9.81 13.97 -10.33
CA ARG A 114 9.20 14.66 -9.20
C ARG A 114 8.79 13.69 -8.10
N LEU A 115 8.67 14.19 -6.88
CA LEU A 115 7.94 13.48 -5.83
C LEU A 115 6.46 13.43 -6.19
N GLY A 116 5.77 12.39 -5.76
CA GLY A 116 4.33 12.33 -5.84
C GLY A 116 3.68 13.33 -4.89
N ALA A 117 2.50 13.80 -5.22
CA ALA A 117 1.67 14.59 -4.30
C ALA A 117 0.69 13.65 -3.57
N PRO A 118 0.21 14.02 -2.36
CA PRO A 118 -0.86 13.27 -1.70
C PRO A 118 -2.08 13.06 -2.60
N GLU A 119 -2.39 14.02 -3.46
CA GLU A 119 -3.50 13.98 -4.43
C GLU A 119 -3.31 12.87 -5.48
N ASP A 120 -2.07 12.55 -5.86
CA ASP A 120 -1.79 11.44 -6.78
C ASP A 120 -2.24 10.10 -6.18
N VAL A 121 -2.02 9.92 -4.88
CA VAL A 121 -2.47 8.73 -4.14
C VAL A 121 -3.99 8.78 -3.94
N ALA A 122 -4.53 9.92 -3.53
CA ALA A 122 -5.94 10.08 -3.26
C ALA A 122 -6.81 9.81 -4.51
N ALA A 123 -6.39 10.26 -5.68
CA ALA A 123 -7.07 10.00 -6.95
C ALA A 123 -7.14 8.49 -7.25
N SER A 124 -6.07 7.77 -6.98
CA SER A 124 -6.01 6.31 -7.16
C SER A 124 -6.96 5.58 -6.22
N VAL A 125 -7.01 6.00 -4.96
CA VAL A 125 -7.94 5.45 -3.96
C VAL A 125 -9.39 5.74 -4.36
N ALA A 126 -9.69 6.97 -4.77
CA ALA A 126 -11.02 7.37 -5.20
C ALA A 126 -11.52 6.54 -6.41
N PHE A 127 -10.64 6.29 -7.38
CA PHE A 127 -10.95 5.44 -8.52
C PHE A 127 -11.28 4.00 -8.09
N LEU A 128 -10.43 3.39 -7.27
CA LEU A 128 -10.66 2.02 -6.79
C LEU A 128 -11.89 1.90 -5.89
N ALA A 129 -12.29 2.97 -5.22
CA ALA A 129 -13.50 3.03 -4.40
C ALA A 129 -14.79 3.20 -5.25
N SER A 130 -14.66 3.63 -6.49
CA SER A 130 -15.80 3.92 -7.37
C SER A 130 -16.46 2.66 -7.93
N SER A 131 -17.66 2.83 -8.47
CA SER A 131 -18.38 1.77 -9.20
C SER A 131 -17.67 1.35 -10.48
N GLN A 132 -16.88 2.25 -11.09
CA GLN A 132 -16.12 1.99 -12.30
C GLN A 132 -15.02 0.94 -12.11
N ALA A 133 -14.53 0.77 -10.87
CA ALA A 133 -13.53 -0.23 -10.53
C ALA A 133 -14.12 -1.59 -10.11
N GLY A 134 -15.38 -1.86 -10.44
CA GLY A 134 -16.09 -3.07 -10.01
C GLY A 134 -15.50 -4.39 -10.50
N TYR A 135 -14.71 -4.38 -11.55
CA TYR A 135 -14.03 -5.58 -12.09
C TYR A 135 -12.53 -5.62 -11.78
N ILE A 136 -12.07 -4.72 -10.89
CA ILE A 136 -10.67 -4.66 -10.43
C ILE A 136 -10.62 -5.15 -8.99
N THR A 137 -10.00 -6.30 -8.77
CA THR A 137 -9.82 -6.86 -7.43
C THR A 137 -8.54 -7.68 -7.34
N GLY A 138 -7.90 -7.69 -6.17
CA GLY A 138 -6.67 -8.40 -5.93
C GLY A 138 -5.41 -7.74 -6.51
N THR A 139 -5.53 -6.52 -7.04
CA THR A 139 -4.40 -5.80 -7.62
C THR A 139 -3.71 -4.88 -6.62
N THR A 140 -2.46 -4.57 -6.91
CA THR A 140 -1.73 -3.47 -6.27
C THR A 140 -1.48 -2.40 -7.32
N LEU A 141 -2.08 -1.23 -7.13
CA LEU A 141 -1.87 -0.07 -7.98
C LEU A 141 -0.65 0.72 -7.47
N HIS A 142 0.40 0.73 -8.26
CA HIS A 142 1.63 1.43 -7.94
C HIS A 142 1.53 2.90 -8.34
N VAL A 143 1.80 3.80 -7.38
CA VAL A 143 1.74 5.26 -7.57
C VAL A 143 3.10 5.84 -7.16
N ASN A 144 4.09 5.78 -8.07
CA ASN A 144 5.48 6.04 -7.72
C ASN A 144 6.31 6.74 -8.82
N GLY A 145 5.67 7.26 -9.86
CA GLY A 145 6.38 7.96 -10.94
C GLY A 145 7.36 7.08 -11.72
N GLY A 146 7.18 5.76 -11.71
CA GLY A 146 8.05 4.80 -12.40
C GLY A 146 9.25 4.32 -11.56
N MET A 147 9.35 4.73 -10.30
CA MET A 147 10.43 4.29 -9.41
C MET A 147 10.50 2.77 -9.26
N TYR A 148 9.36 2.12 -9.25
CA TYR A 148 9.21 0.68 -9.27
C TYR A 148 8.20 0.28 -10.33
N MET A 149 8.58 -0.67 -11.16
CA MET A 149 7.73 -1.25 -12.19
C MET A 149 7.62 -2.75 -11.91
N SER A 150 6.40 -3.22 -11.66
CA SER A 150 6.16 -4.66 -11.56
C SER A 150 6.37 -5.28 -12.94
N GLY A 151 7.17 -6.32 -13.01
CA GLY A 151 7.25 -7.15 -14.20
C GLY A 151 5.86 -7.72 -14.53
N GLY A 152 5.47 -7.67 -15.77
CA GLY A 152 4.27 -8.32 -16.28
C GLY A 152 4.36 -9.83 -16.19
#